data_05f9b471d24e8cfc4c679f091f2d2a54
#
_entry.id   05f9b471d24e8cfc4c679f091f2d2a54
#
_cell.length_a   1.000
_cell.length_b   1.000
_cell.length_c   1.000
_cell.angle_alpha   90.00
_cell.angle_beta   90.00
_cell.angle_gamma   90.00
#
_symmetry.space_group_name_H-M   'P 1'
#
loop_
_entity.id
_entity.type
_entity.pdbx_description
1 polymer ?
#
loop_
_entity_poly.entity_id
_entity_poly.type
_entity_poly.pdbx_seq_one_letter_code
_entity_poly.pdbx_strand_id
1 'polypeptide(L)'
;MEPQGNDEALGQVATARGRAARELDRAARAAASAERHERLASADPDADGRQFHAQVADTHRRTAACHRSSAALHAAFADRTSAWVRGKGSRPRFMTGVADALGTDSAAITLVDSAQNQLAVAVSDQPALAAQDLEYVLGEGPCRDAAHERCPVHSAGEDIERRWPGYGPALTSLGITSVLAVPLESKAGCFGALAVFEPRAGLLGSTDLAEVTAALTRIVLLGPDADPELYGSTDHRDTVQQAVGVLSVRVGCGIDDALALIKARAFADETTTAAIARRILNGDPYL
;
A
#
# COMPACT_ATOMS: atom_id res chain seq x y z
N MET A 1 20.70 14.68 15.48
CA MET A 1 19.26 14.65 15.11
C MET A 1 18.72 16.04 15.33
N GLU A 2 18.25 16.72 14.30
CA GLU A 2 17.83 18.11 14.39
C GLU A 2 16.52 18.27 15.19
N PRO A 3 16.36 19.34 16.00
CA PRO A 3 15.18 19.55 16.86
C PRO A 3 13.85 19.53 16.09
N GLN A 4 13.81 20.08 14.88
CA GLN A 4 12.62 20.15 14.02
C GLN A 4 12.06 18.78 13.61
N GLY A 5 12.93 17.81 13.31
CA GLY A 5 12.48 16.45 12.96
C GLY A 5 11.87 15.67 14.13
N ASN A 6 12.19 16.07 15.35
CA ASN A 6 11.67 15.41 16.56
C ASN A 6 10.25 15.92 16.90
N ASP A 7 9.99 17.21 16.71
CA ASP A 7 8.67 17.80 16.95
C ASP A 7 7.64 17.33 15.92
N GLU A 8 8.04 17.21 14.64
CA GLU A 8 7.21 16.62 13.59
C GLU A 8 6.85 15.18 13.91
N ALA A 9 7.83 14.36 14.32
CA ALA A 9 7.60 12.97 14.67
C ALA A 9 6.67 12.81 15.88
N LEU A 10 6.79 13.67 16.88
CA LEU A 10 5.87 13.68 18.02
C LEU A 10 4.45 14.05 17.60
N GLY A 11 4.29 14.98 16.67
CA GLY A 11 3.00 15.31 16.04
C GLY A 11 2.41 14.10 15.30
N GLN A 12 3.22 13.37 14.54
CA GLN A 12 2.80 12.13 13.86
C GLN A 12 2.35 11.05 14.85
N VAL A 13 3.06 10.87 15.97
CA VAL A 13 2.67 9.93 17.05
C VAL A 13 1.31 10.31 17.63
N ALA A 14 1.08 11.57 17.95
CA ALA A 14 -0.18 12.03 18.51
C ALA A 14 -1.35 11.82 17.52
N THR A 15 -1.13 12.14 16.25
CA THR A 15 -2.10 11.93 15.16
C THR A 15 -2.44 10.44 15.00
N ALA A 16 -1.44 9.57 14.93
CA ALA A 16 -1.63 8.14 14.75
C ALA A 16 -2.36 7.51 15.96
N ARG A 17 -2.01 7.89 17.18
CA ARG A 17 -2.73 7.44 18.40
C ARG A 17 -4.16 7.92 18.41
N GLY A 18 -4.42 9.18 18.03
CA GLY A 18 -5.76 9.71 17.90
C GLY A 18 -6.61 8.95 16.88
N ARG A 19 -6.01 8.55 15.75
CA ARG A 19 -6.67 7.69 14.76
C ARG A 19 -6.97 6.31 15.31
N ALA A 20 -5.99 5.65 15.93
CA ALA A 20 -6.19 4.35 16.56
C ALA A 20 -7.35 4.38 17.58
N ALA A 21 -7.43 5.39 18.43
CA ALA A 21 -8.50 5.53 19.39
C ALA A 21 -9.88 5.69 18.72
N ARG A 22 -9.98 6.55 17.69
CA ARG A 22 -11.24 6.71 16.94
C ARG A 22 -11.69 5.42 16.26
N GLU A 23 -10.75 4.65 15.72
CA GLU A 23 -11.06 3.38 15.09
C GLU A 23 -11.51 2.33 16.11
N LEU A 24 -10.93 2.29 17.32
CA LEU A 24 -11.42 1.44 18.41
C LEU A 24 -12.84 1.80 18.84
N ASP A 25 -13.16 3.10 18.91
CA ASP A 25 -14.53 3.55 19.22
C ASP A 25 -15.54 3.12 18.14
N ARG A 26 -15.13 3.20 16.86
CA ARG A 26 -15.95 2.73 15.72
C ARG A 26 -16.14 1.21 15.79
N ALA A 27 -15.08 0.47 16.12
CA ALA A 27 -15.14 -0.98 16.30
C ALA A 27 -16.10 -1.37 17.43
N ALA A 28 -16.05 -0.67 18.58
CA ALA A 28 -16.93 -0.92 19.69
C ALA A 28 -18.41 -0.68 19.34
N ARG A 29 -18.71 0.43 18.63
CA ARG A 29 -20.08 0.70 18.16
C ARG A 29 -20.59 -0.35 17.18
N ALA A 30 -19.74 -0.80 16.26
CA ALA A 30 -20.09 -1.86 15.32
C ALA A 30 -20.32 -3.20 16.02
N ALA A 31 -19.48 -3.56 17.00
CA ALA A 31 -19.66 -4.76 17.83
C ALA A 31 -20.97 -4.73 18.61
N ALA A 32 -21.29 -3.63 19.28
CA ALA A 32 -22.56 -3.47 20.00
C ALA A 32 -23.79 -3.57 19.07
N SER A 33 -23.65 -3.11 17.81
CA SER A 33 -24.70 -3.29 16.80
C SER A 33 -24.85 -4.76 16.39
N ALA A 34 -23.73 -5.48 16.22
CA ALA A 34 -23.77 -6.92 15.95
C ALA A 34 -24.50 -7.70 17.05
N GLU A 35 -24.11 -7.48 18.30
CA GLU A 35 -24.75 -8.12 19.45
C GLU A 35 -26.25 -7.82 19.56
N ARG A 36 -26.65 -6.59 19.24
CA ARG A 36 -28.08 -6.22 19.22
C ARG A 36 -28.84 -7.03 18.16
N HIS A 37 -28.30 -7.16 16.96
CA HIS A 37 -28.91 -7.92 15.89
C HIS A 37 -28.89 -9.43 16.15
N GLU A 38 -27.89 -9.97 16.85
CA GLU A 38 -27.87 -11.36 17.31
C GLU A 38 -29.02 -11.64 18.31
N ARG A 39 -29.25 -10.72 19.26
CA ARG A 39 -30.39 -10.84 20.17
C ARG A 39 -31.73 -10.76 19.43
N LEU A 40 -31.87 -9.88 18.42
CA LEU A 40 -33.07 -9.80 17.60
C LEU A 40 -33.27 -11.07 16.80
N ALA A 41 -32.21 -11.62 16.17
CA ALA A 41 -32.28 -12.89 15.48
C ALA A 41 -32.75 -14.05 16.39
N SER A 42 -32.27 -14.07 17.64
CA SER A 42 -32.65 -15.10 18.59
C SER A 42 -34.10 -14.96 19.10
N ALA A 43 -34.67 -13.75 19.08
CA ALA A 43 -36.01 -13.46 19.58
C ALA A 43 -37.08 -13.45 18.47
N ASP A 44 -36.70 -13.36 17.21
CA ASP A 44 -37.63 -13.26 16.11
C ASP A 44 -38.32 -14.63 15.82
N PRO A 45 -39.65 -14.73 15.86
CA PRO A 45 -40.36 -15.95 15.53
C PRO A 45 -40.32 -16.31 14.05
N ASP A 46 -40.14 -15.31 13.17
CA ASP A 46 -40.10 -15.52 11.73
C ASP A 46 -38.71 -15.95 11.23
N ALA A 47 -38.68 -16.90 10.30
CA ALA A 47 -37.44 -17.43 9.76
C ALA A 47 -36.68 -16.38 8.94
N ASP A 48 -37.40 -15.61 8.13
CA ASP A 48 -36.82 -14.57 7.27
C ASP A 48 -36.28 -13.42 8.12
N GLY A 49 -36.99 -13.04 9.19
CA GLY A 49 -36.54 -12.06 10.18
C GLY A 49 -35.25 -12.50 10.87
N ARG A 50 -35.19 -13.76 11.35
CA ARG A 50 -33.95 -14.34 11.92
C ARG A 50 -32.78 -14.26 10.96
N GLN A 51 -33.00 -14.69 9.72
CA GLN A 51 -31.95 -14.65 8.70
C GLN A 51 -31.47 -13.22 8.40
N PHE A 52 -32.39 -12.28 8.25
CA PHE A 52 -32.06 -10.86 8.07
C PHE A 52 -31.18 -10.33 9.20
N HIS A 53 -31.60 -10.54 10.46
CA HIS A 53 -30.84 -10.07 11.60
C HIS A 53 -29.47 -10.75 11.71
N ALA A 54 -29.34 -12.03 11.39
CA ALA A 54 -28.08 -12.73 11.37
C ALA A 54 -27.11 -12.15 10.32
N GLN A 55 -27.59 -11.82 9.13
CA GLN A 55 -26.79 -11.19 8.06
C GLN A 55 -26.32 -9.78 8.45
N VAL A 56 -27.19 -8.99 9.08
CA VAL A 56 -26.84 -7.67 9.58
C VAL A 56 -25.79 -7.77 10.70
N ALA A 57 -25.96 -8.71 11.62
CA ALA A 57 -24.97 -8.97 12.68
C ALA A 57 -23.60 -9.33 12.10
N ASP A 58 -23.56 -10.21 11.11
CA ASP A 58 -22.32 -10.60 10.43
C ASP A 58 -21.63 -9.41 9.72
N THR A 59 -22.41 -8.55 9.07
CA THR A 59 -21.90 -7.32 8.45
C THR A 59 -21.28 -6.39 9.48
N HIS A 60 -21.90 -6.21 10.64
CA HIS A 60 -21.36 -5.40 11.74
C HIS A 60 -20.12 -6.03 12.37
N ARG A 61 -20.05 -7.37 12.50
CA ARG A 61 -18.84 -8.05 12.98
C ARG A 61 -17.65 -7.82 12.05
N ARG A 62 -17.85 -7.96 10.74
CA ARG A 62 -16.82 -7.66 9.74
C ARG A 62 -16.39 -6.20 9.78
N THR A 63 -17.32 -5.28 9.96
CA THR A 63 -17.03 -3.85 10.12
C THR A 63 -16.21 -3.61 11.39
N ALA A 64 -16.55 -4.23 12.51
CA ALA A 64 -15.80 -4.11 13.75
C ALA A 64 -14.38 -4.69 13.63
N ALA A 65 -14.21 -5.81 12.95
CA ALA A 65 -12.88 -6.39 12.65
C ALA A 65 -12.04 -5.42 11.82
N CYS A 66 -12.59 -4.88 10.74
CA CYS A 66 -11.91 -3.90 9.88
C CYS A 66 -11.42 -2.67 10.66
N HIS A 67 -12.24 -2.11 11.55
CA HIS A 67 -11.84 -0.99 12.41
C HIS A 67 -10.76 -1.38 13.42
N ARG A 68 -10.81 -2.59 14.01
CA ARG A 68 -9.75 -3.07 14.90
C ARG A 68 -8.42 -3.23 14.19
N SER A 69 -8.42 -3.81 13.00
CA SER A 69 -7.20 -3.96 12.19
C SER A 69 -6.62 -2.59 11.82
N SER A 70 -7.45 -1.63 11.41
CA SER A 70 -7.00 -0.25 11.17
C SER A 70 -6.40 0.39 12.42
N ALA A 71 -7.04 0.23 13.57
CA ALA A 71 -6.53 0.75 14.84
C ALA A 71 -5.15 0.15 15.19
N ALA A 72 -4.98 -1.15 14.98
CA ALA A 72 -3.71 -1.84 15.22
C ALA A 72 -2.59 -1.30 14.31
N LEU A 73 -2.86 -1.05 13.03
CA LEU A 73 -1.88 -0.47 12.10
C LEU A 73 -1.44 0.93 12.55
N HIS A 74 -2.37 1.80 12.94
CA HIS A 74 -2.07 3.14 13.43
C HIS A 74 -1.31 3.10 14.77
N ALA A 75 -1.67 2.20 15.67
CA ALA A 75 -0.97 2.03 16.95
C ALA A 75 0.48 1.54 16.73
N ALA A 76 0.68 0.54 15.88
CA ALA A 76 2.00 0.03 15.53
C ALA A 76 2.90 1.12 14.94
N PHE A 77 2.38 1.95 14.04
CA PHE A 77 3.10 3.10 13.50
C PHE A 77 3.47 4.11 14.59
N ALA A 78 2.54 4.45 15.49
CA ALA A 78 2.78 5.37 16.60
C ALA A 78 3.88 4.85 17.55
N ASP A 79 3.86 3.57 17.88
CA ASP A 79 4.83 2.96 18.79
C ASP A 79 6.24 2.90 18.18
N ARG A 80 6.34 2.57 16.89
CA ARG A 80 7.61 2.61 16.14
C ARG A 80 8.17 4.00 16.04
N THR A 81 7.33 4.98 15.71
CA THR A 81 7.74 6.40 15.65
C THR A 81 8.21 6.89 17.02
N SER A 82 7.51 6.50 18.09
CA SER A 82 7.91 6.83 19.46
C SER A 82 9.26 6.16 19.84
N ALA A 83 9.52 4.95 19.39
CA ALA A 83 10.79 4.26 19.62
C ALA A 83 11.92 4.95 18.86
N TRP A 84 11.69 5.36 17.62
CA TRP A 84 12.67 6.09 16.82
C TRP A 84 13.03 7.45 17.44
N VAL A 85 12.04 8.23 17.89
CA VAL A 85 12.26 9.49 18.61
C VAL A 85 13.14 9.32 19.85
N ARG A 86 13.05 8.16 20.52
CA ARG A 86 13.93 7.81 21.65
C ARG A 86 15.32 7.26 21.21
N GLY A 87 15.69 7.43 19.96
CA GLY A 87 16.99 7.01 19.43
C GLY A 87 17.10 5.51 19.11
N LYS A 88 15.99 4.82 18.89
CA LYS A 88 15.97 3.38 18.57
C LYS A 88 15.52 3.15 17.11
N GLY A 89 16.42 2.58 16.29
CA GLY A 89 16.11 2.13 14.94
C GLY A 89 16.12 3.24 13.87
N SER A 90 15.61 2.93 12.69
CA SER A 90 15.44 3.84 11.56
C SER A 90 14.09 4.55 11.63
N ARG A 91 13.93 5.67 10.88
CA ARG A 91 12.65 6.38 10.76
C ARG A 91 11.59 5.40 10.23
N PRO A 92 10.51 5.16 10.98
CA PRO A 92 9.51 4.19 10.58
C PRO A 92 8.65 4.74 9.43
N ARG A 93 8.17 3.82 8.62
CA ARG A 93 7.14 4.06 7.61
C ARG A 93 5.85 3.37 8.04
N PHE A 94 4.70 3.87 7.61
CA PHE A 94 3.42 3.23 7.92
C PHE A 94 3.38 1.77 7.44
N MET A 95 3.90 1.50 6.24
CA MET A 95 3.94 0.18 5.64
C MET A 95 4.80 -0.84 6.41
N THR A 96 5.73 -0.39 7.26
CA THR A 96 6.46 -1.30 8.16
C THR A 96 5.50 -1.99 9.15
N GLY A 97 4.51 -1.25 9.68
CA GLY A 97 3.46 -1.83 10.52
C GLY A 97 2.52 -2.79 9.77
N VAL A 98 2.30 -2.53 8.47
CA VAL A 98 1.54 -3.44 7.60
C VAL A 98 2.32 -4.74 7.37
N ALA A 99 3.61 -4.65 7.06
CA ALA A 99 4.46 -5.83 6.89
C ALA A 99 4.47 -6.72 8.14
N ASP A 100 4.65 -6.11 9.33
CA ASP A 100 4.58 -6.86 10.59
C ASP A 100 3.25 -7.55 10.83
N ALA A 101 2.13 -6.83 10.57
CA ALA A 101 0.80 -7.41 10.74
C ALA A 101 0.56 -8.62 9.82
N LEU A 102 1.29 -8.69 8.71
CA LEU A 102 1.26 -9.81 7.76
C LEU A 102 2.33 -10.88 8.06
N GLY A 103 3.20 -10.63 9.04
CA GLY A 103 4.28 -11.54 9.42
C GLY A 103 5.36 -11.65 8.34
N THR A 104 5.69 -10.51 7.71
CA THR A 104 6.75 -10.37 6.71
C THR A 104 7.59 -9.13 7.04
N ASP A 105 8.79 -9.04 6.46
CA ASP A 105 9.66 -7.87 6.64
C ASP A 105 9.38 -6.78 5.59
N SER A 106 8.79 -7.13 4.45
CA SER A 106 8.73 -6.25 3.29
C SER A 106 7.35 -6.25 2.63
N ALA A 107 6.75 -5.07 2.49
CA ALA A 107 5.46 -4.86 1.85
C ALA A 107 5.37 -3.50 1.16
N ALA A 108 4.52 -3.42 0.13
CA ALA A 108 4.26 -2.19 -0.60
C ALA A 108 2.78 -2.06 -0.96
N ILE A 109 2.30 -0.82 -1.06
CA ILE A 109 1.04 -0.49 -1.73
C ILE A 109 1.36 0.31 -2.99
N THR A 110 0.75 -0.09 -4.09
CA THR A 110 0.73 0.67 -5.34
C THR A 110 -0.68 1.13 -5.61
N LEU A 111 -0.87 2.43 -5.83
CA LEU A 111 -2.15 3.00 -6.29
C LEU A 111 -2.08 3.22 -7.78
N VAL A 112 -3.17 2.95 -8.49
CA VAL A 112 -3.28 3.08 -9.95
C VAL A 112 -4.50 3.91 -10.33
N ASP A 113 -4.44 4.54 -11.50
CA ASP A 113 -5.58 5.19 -12.14
C ASP A 113 -6.45 4.18 -12.91
N SER A 114 -7.49 4.69 -13.57
CA SER A 114 -8.39 3.87 -14.40
C SER A 114 -7.71 3.25 -15.63
N ALA A 115 -6.58 3.78 -16.06
CA ALA A 115 -5.75 3.27 -17.16
C ALA A 115 -4.63 2.34 -16.66
N GLN A 116 -4.63 2.00 -15.37
CA GLN A 116 -3.63 1.17 -14.70
C GLN A 116 -2.22 1.80 -14.65
N ASN A 117 -2.13 3.13 -14.74
CA ASN A 117 -0.88 3.84 -14.50
C ASN A 117 -0.66 4.00 -13.00
N GLN A 118 0.57 3.78 -12.55
CA GLN A 118 0.94 3.93 -11.16
C GLN A 118 0.92 5.41 -10.74
N LEU A 119 0.06 5.75 -9.80
CA LEU A 119 -0.09 7.11 -9.26
C LEU A 119 0.81 7.35 -8.04
N ALA A 120 0.82 6.40 -7.12
CA ALA A 120 1.55 6.52 -5.86
C ALA A 120 2.01 5.15 -5.36
N VAL A 121 3.06 5.17 -4.55
CA VAL A 121 3.63 3.98 -3.90
C VAL A 121 3.91 4.30 -2.44
N ALA A 122 3.56 3.38 -1.55
CA ALA A 122 4.01 3.37 -0.17
C ALA A 122 4.69 2.04 0.13
N VAL A 123 5.83 2.08 0.81
CA VAL A 123 6.69 0.90 1.04
C VAL A 123 7.15 0.80 2.48
N SER A 124 7.44 -0.41 2.96
CA SER A 124 8.01 -0.65 4.29
C SER A 124 9.51 -0.34 4.36
N ASP A 125 10.24 -0.66 3.31
CA ASP A 125 11.71 -0.67 3.29
C ASP A 125 12.28 -0.33 1.90
N GLN A 126 13.60 -0.38 1.76
CA GLN A 126 14.29 -0.11 0.49
C GLN A 126 14.15 -1.23 -0.54
N PRO A 127 14.24 -2.53 -0.19
CA PRO A 127 13.94 -3.59 -1.14
C PRO A 127 12.56 -3.49 -1.77
N ALA A 128 11.51 -3.21 -0.96
CA ALA A 128 10.17 -2.98 -1.47
C ALA A 128 10.10 -1.78 -2.43
N LEU A 129 10.82 -0.67 -2.11
CA LEU A 129 10.89 0.49 -3.00
C LEU A 129 11.54 0.13 -4.34
N ALA A 130 12.69 -0.56 -4.29
CA ALA A 130 13.39 -0.98 -5.50
C ALA A 130 12.53 -1.92 -6.37
N ALA A 131 11.83 -2.87 -5.75
CA ALA A 131 10.92 -3.76 -6.45
C ALA A 131 9.78 -3.00 -7.14
N GLN A 132 9.22 -1.99 -6.47
CA GLN A 132 8.15 -1.15 -7.04
C GLN A 132 8.66 -0.22 -8.14
N ASP A 133 9.88 0.27 -8.04
CA ASP A 133 10.53 1.07 -9.10
C ASP A 133 10.83 0.21 -10.34
N LEU A 134 11.28 -1.04 -10.15
CA LEU A 134 11.46 -1.99 -11.25
C LEU A 134 10.13 -2.26 -11.98
N GLU A 135 9.07 -2.56 -11.24
CA GLU A 135 7.74 -2.78 -11.80
C GLU A 135 7.25 -1.57 -12.60
N TYR A 136 7.48 -0.35 -12.07
CA TYR A 136 7.14 0.88 -12.76
C TYR A 136 7.94 1.10 -14.05
N VAL A 137 9.25 0.85 -14.01
CA VAL A 137 10.14 1.04 -15.17
C VAL A 137 9.84 0.03 -16.27
N LEU A 138 9.74 -1.25 -15.89
CA LEU A 138 9.61 -2.35 -16.85
C LEU A 138 8.16 -2.53 -17.35
N GLY A 139 7.17 -2.03 -16.61
CA GLY A 139 5.76 -2.13 -16.99
C GLY A 139 5.19 -3.53 -16.84
N GLU A 140 5.88 -4.41 -16.11
CA GLU A 140 5.44 -5.76 -15.76
C GLU A 140 5.74 -6.05 -14.28
N GLY A 141 4.92 -6.86 -13.63
CA GLY A 141 5.11 -7.23 -12.24
C GLY A 141 3.82 -7.58 -11.50
N PRO A 142 3.94 -8.00 -10.24
CA PRO A 142 2.85 -8.61 -9.47
C PRO A 142 1.71 -7.65 -9.14
N CYS A 143 2.00 -6.38 -8.79
CA CYS A 143 0.96 -5.41 -8.47
C CYS A 143 0.14 -5.04 -9.69
N ARG A 144 0.82 -4.89 -10.84
CA ARG A 144 0.18 -4.60 -12.11
C ARG A 144 -0.76 -5.72 -12.52
N ASP A 145 -0.29 -6.98 -12.45
CA ASP A 145 -1.11 -8.14 -12.76
C ASP A 145 -2.28 -8.25 -11.80
N ALA A 146 -2.06 -8.14 -10.48
CA ALA A 146 -3.12 -8.22 -9.50
C ALA A 146 -4.20 -7.16 -9.71
N ALA A 147 -3.79 -5.92 -10.03
CA ALA A 147 -4.73 -4.83 -10.30
C ALA A 147 -5.50 -5.04 -11.62
N HIS A 148 -4.84 -5.55 -12.66
CA HIS A 148 -5.43 -5.79 -13.97
C HIS A 148 -6.37 -7.00 -13.97
N GLU A 149 -5.90 -8.13 -13.43
CA GLU A 149 -6.66 -9.39 -13.35
C GLU A 149 -7.72 -9.36 -12.25
N ARG A 150 -7.63 -8.42 -11.31
CA ARG A 150 -8.51 -8.26 -10.15
C ARG A 150 -8.58 -9.52 -9.30
N CYS A 151 -7.46 -10.20 -9.18
CA CYS A 151 -7.31 -11.40 -8.36
C CYS A 151 -5.92 -11.44 -7.71
N PRO A 152 -5.77 -12.18 -6.60
CA PRO A 152 -4.47 -12.38 -6.00
C PRO A 152 -3.49 -13.06 -6.96
N VAL A 153 -2.26 -12.54 -7.01
CA VAL A 153 -1.14 -13.06 -7.80
C VAL A 153 -0.06 -13.53 -6.84
N HIS A 154 0.32 -14.79 -6.92
CA HIS A 154 1.44 -15.34 -6.17
C HIS A 154 2.42 -15.99 -7.13
N SER A 155 3.71 -15.74 -6.95
CA SER A 155 4.78 -16.37 -7.72
C SER A 155 6.02 -16.55 -6.85
N ALA A 156 6.77 -17.63 -7.09
CA ALA A 156 7.99 -17.94 -6.34
C ALA A 156 9.01 -18.69 -7.22
N GLY A 157 10.30 -18.48 -6.91
CA GLY A 157 11.41 -19.12 -7.62
C GLY A 157 11.40 -18.84 -9.12
N GLU A 158 11.61 -19.88 -9.93
CA GLU A 158 11.67 -19.76 -11.40
C GLU A 158 10.36 -19.29 -12.05
N ASP A 159 9.21 -19.41 -11.35
CA ASP A 159 7.93 -18.94 -11.86
C ASP A 159 7.90 -17.41 -11.97
N ILE A 160 8.65 -16.69 -11.13
CA ILE A 160 8.79 -15.24 -11.20
C ILE A 160 9.39 -14.83 -12.53
N GLU A 161 10.51 -15.45 -12.94
CA GLU A 161 11.20 -15.12 -14.18
C GLU A 161 10.39 -15.55 -15.42
N ARG A 162 9.66 -16.67 -15.33
CA ARG A 162 8.77 -17.11 -16.41
C ARG A 162 7.59 -16.17 -16.62
N ARG A 163 7.04 -15.64 -15.53
CA ARG A 163 5.89 -14.76 -15.59
C ARG A 163 6.27 -13.33 -15.99
N TRP A 164 7.41 -12.86 -15.49
CA TRP A 164 7.91 -11.50 -15.71
C TRP A 164 9.38 -11.55 -16.12
N PRO A 165 9.68 -11.76 -17.42
CA PRO A 165 11.05 -11.99 -17.89
C PRO A 165 12.01 -10.82 -17.66
N GLY A 166 11.53 -9.57 -17.65
CA GLY A 166 12.33 -8.40 -17.32
C GLY A 166 12.42 -8.13 -15.84
N TYR A 167 11.29 -8.22 -15.13
CA TYR A 167 11.20 -7.93 -13.70
C TYR A 167 11.80 -9.04 -12.83
N GLY A 168 11.57 -10.32 -13.19
CA GLY A 168 11.95 -11.47 -12.38
C GLY A 168 13.44 -11.55 -12.04
N PRO A 169 14.35 -11.51 -13.03
CA PRO A 169 15.79 -11.52 -12.77
C PRO A 169 16.26 -10.34 -11.92
N ALA A 170 15.67 -9.14 -12.15
CA ALA A 170 15.98 -7.95 -11.36
C ALA A 170 15.48 -8.07 -9.91
N LEU A 171 14.29 -8.63 -9.69
CA LEU A 171 13.75 -8.89 -8.36
C LEU A 171 14.61 -9.90 -7.59
N THR A 172 15.02 -10.98 -8.25
CA THR A 172 15.93 -11.99 -7.68
C THR A 172 17.29 -11.37 -7.28
N SER A 173 17.78 -10.41 -8.04
CA SER A 173 19.02 -9.66 -7.70
C SER A 173 18.86 -8.81 -6.44
N LEU A 174 17.64 -8.42 -6.06
CA LEU A 174 17.34 -7.76 -4.78
C LEU A 174 17.24 -8.75 -3.61
N GLY A 175 17.41 -10.06 -3.87
CA GLY A 175 17.27 -11.12 -2.86
C GLY A 175 15.80 -11.51 -2.60
N ILE A 176 14.87 -11.11 -3.46
CA ILE A 176 13.44 -11.43 -3.35
C ILE A 176 13.13 -12.60 -4.27
N THR A 177 12.71 -13.72 -3.68
CA THR A 177 12.47 -14.99 -4.39
C THR A 177 11.00 -15.41 -4.35
N SER A 178 10.15 -14.69 -3.65
CA SER A 178 8.72 -14.95 -3.56
C SER A 178 7.95 -13.64 -3.40
N VAL A 179 6.80 -13.54 -4.06
CA VAL A 179 5.93 -12.36 -3.99
C VAL A 179 4.46 -12.75 -4.04
N LEU A 180 3.66 -12.07 -3.24
CA LEU A 180 2.21 -12.14 -3.24
C LEU A 180 1.67 -10.72 -3.46
N ALA A 181 0.84 -10.51 -4.45
CA ALA A 181 0.10 -9.26 -4.63
C ALA A 181 -1.41 -9.51 -4.55
N VAL A 182 -2.13 -8.64 -3.87
CA VAL A 182 -3.59 -8.69 -3.77
C VAL A 182 -4.19 -7.36 -4.22
N PRO A 183 -5.27 -7.37 -5.03
CA PRO A 183 -5.89 -6.15 -5.50
C PRO A 183 -6.55 -5.38 -4.36
N LEU A 184 -6.48 -4.06 -4.42
CA LEU A 184 -7.22 -3.15 -3.56
C LEU A 184 -8.45 -2.65 -4.33
N GLU A 185 -9.62 -3.11 -3.90
CA GLU A 185 -10.86 -2.89 -4.63
C GLU A 185 -11.87 -2.10 -3.81
N SER A 186 -12.59 -1.23 -4.51
CA SER A 186 -13.79 -0.54 -4.03
C SER A 186 -15.00 -0.89 -4.89
N LYS A 187 -16.16 -0.32 -4.55
CA LYS A 187 -17.34 -0.43 -5.42
C LYS A 187 -17.13 0.23 -6.80
N ALA A 188 -16.22 1.19 -6.90
CA ALA A 188 -15.88 1.89 -8.13
C ALA A 188 -14.90 1.12 -9.01
N GLY A 189 -14.24 0.10 -8.49
CA GLY A 189 -13.26 -0.72 -9.21
C GLY A 189 -11.99 -0.96 -8.40
N CYS A 190 -11.00 -1.57 -9.05
CA CYS A 190 -9.65 -1.72 -8.52
C CYS A 190 -8.91 -0.38 -8.62
N PHE A 191 -8.28 0.04 -7.54
CA PHE A 191 -7.54 1.30 -7.46
C PHE A 191 -6.08 1.09 -7.03
N GLY A 192 -5.64 -0.15 -6.91
CA GLY A 192 -4.27 -0.48 -6.53
C GLY A 192 -4.07 -1.94 -6.17
N ALA A 193 -2.90 -2.23 -5.63
CA ALA A 193 -2.53 -3.54 -5.12
C ALA A 193 -1.65 -3.42 -3.87
N LEU A 194 -1.75 -4.41 -2.97
CA LEU A 194 -0.85 -4.64 -1.85
C LEU A 194 0.10 -5.76 -2.25
N ALA A 195 1.39 -5.48 -2.33
CA ALA A 195 2.44 -6.49 -2.48
C ALA A 195 3.04 -6.87 -1.13
N VAL A 196 3.31 -8.15 -0.97
CA VAL A 196 4.03 -8.74 0.15
C VAL A 196 5.20 -9.53 -0.43
N PHE A 197 6.41 -9.13 -0.06
CA PHE A 197 7.64 -9.80 -0.48
C PHE A 197 8.05 -10.82 0.57
N GLU A 198 8.55 -11.97 0.13
CA GLU A 198 8.84 -13.12 0.98
C GLU A 198 7.67 -13.47 1.92
N PRO A 199 6.45 -13.69 1.38
CA PRO A 199 5.28 -13.97 2.21
C PRO A 199 5.47 -15.28 2.99
N ARG A 200 5.09 -15.26 4.27
CA ARG A 200 5.07 -16.50 5.07
C ARG A 200 4.14 -17.55 4.45
N ALA A 201 4.46 -18.81 4.67
CA ALA A 201 3.62 -19.92 4.19
C ALA A 201 2.17 -19.77 4.70
N GLY A 202 1.20 -19.98 3.81
CA GLY A 202 -0.22 -19.90 4.12
C GLY A 202 -0.78 -18.47 4.29
N LEU A 203 -0.01 -17.42 3.99
CA LEU A 203 -0.51 -16.06 4.04
C LEU A 203 -1.67 -15.84 3.06
N LEU A 204 -1.54 -16.35 1.83
CA LEU A 204 -2.65 -16.34 0.86
C LEU A 204 -3.83 -17.15 1.42
N GLY A 205 -4.98 -16.50 1.54
CA GLY A 205 -6.18 -17.08 2.15
C GLY A 205 -6.25 -16.98 3.67
N SER A 206 -5.25 -16.41 4.33
CA SER A 206 -5.30 -16.17 5.78
C SER A 206 -6.28 -15.05 6.16
N THR A 207 -6.79 -15.14 7.39
CA THR A 207 -7.62 -14.08 7.97
C THR A 207 -6.86 -12.76 8.09
N ASP A 208 -5.58 -12.82 8.46
CA ASP A 208 -4.72 -11.64 8.62
C ASP A 208 -4.62 -10.83 7.32
N LEU A 209 -4.35 -11.51 6.19
CA LEU A 209 -4.30 -10.85 4.88
C LEU A 209 -5.63 -10.19 4.52
N ALA A 210 -6.73 -10.90 4.72
CA ALA A 210 -8.07 -10.40 4.42
C ALA A 210 -8.43 -9.18 5.29
N GLU A 211 -8.15 -9.23 6.61
CA GLU A 211 -8.43 -8.14 7.53
C GLU A 211 -7.56 -6.92 7.27
N VAL A 212 -6.24 -7.10 7.05
CA VAL A 212 -5.31 -6.00 6.73
C VAL A 212 -5.70 -5.36 5.40
N THR A 213 -5.97 -6.15 4.36
CA THR A 213 -6.40 -5.63 3.04
C THR A 213 -7.70 -4.86 3.15
N ALA A 214 -8.68 -5.37 3.90
CA ALA A 214 -9.95 -4.67 4.14
C ALA A 214 -9.76 -3.37 4.94
N ALA A 215 -8.89 -3.37 5.97
CA ALA A 215 -8.57 -2.18 6.76
C ALA A 215 -7.89 -1.11 5.90
N LEU A 216 -6.90 -1.49 5.11
CA LEU A 216 -6.21 -0.60 4.17
C LEU A 216 -7.21 0.01 3.18
N THR A 217 -8.01 -0.82 2.50
CA THR A 217 -8.95 -0.38 1.49
C THR A 217 -10.02 0.56 2.06
N ARG A 218 -10.69 0.14 3.13
CA ARG A 218 -11.91 0.82 3.59
C ARG A 218 -11.67 1.98 4.53
N ILE A 219 -10.61 1.92 5.31
CA ILE A 219 -10.36 2.87 6.39
C ILE A 219 -9.15 3.74 6.09
N VAL A 220 -8.01 3.12 5.80
CA VAL A 220 -6.74 3.85 5.66
C VAL A 220 -6.71 4.65 4.34
N LEU A 221 -7.11 4.04 3.23
CA LEU A 221 -7.03 4.66 1.91
C LEU A 221 -8.30 5.44 1.53
N LEU A 222 -9.48 4.89 1.82
CA LEU A 222 -10.76 5.45 1.41
C LEU A 222 -11.61 5.99 2.57
N GLY A 223 -11.08 5.95 3.79
CA GLY A 223 -11.78 6.46 4.97
C GLY A 223 -11.84 7.99 5.01
N PRO A 224 -12.74 8.56 5.81
CA PRO A 224 -12.89 10.01 5.94
C PRO A 224 -11.67 10.69 6.57
N ASP A 225 -10.82 9.93 7.26
CA ASP A 225 -9.58 10.38 7.89
C ASP A 225 -8.34 9.93 7.09
N ALA A 226 -8.50 9.55 5.81
CA ALA A 226 -7.38 9.17 4.95
C ALA A 226 -6.38 10.33 4.86
N ASP A 227 -5.10 9.99 4.96
CA ASP A 227 -4.01 10.97 4.99
C ASP A 227 -2.93 10.57 4.01
N PRO A 228 -2.79 11.28 2.89
CA PRO A 228 -1.78 11.00 1.88
C PRO A 228 -0.35 11.01 2.43
N GLU A 229 -0.06 11.80 3.48
CA GLU A 229 1.27 11.88 4.09
C GLU A 229 1.69 10.59 4.81
N LEU A 230 0.72 9.75 5.24
CA LEU A 230 1.02 8.43 5.80
C LEU A 230 1.63 7.47 4.78
N TYR A 231 1.41 7.70 3.49
CA TYR A 231 1.85 6.78 2.43
C TYR A 231 3.30 6.99 2.04
N GLY A 232 3.94 8.05 2.52
CA GLY A 232 5.37 8.34 2.34
C GLY A 232 5.82 8.28 0.88
N SER A 233 6.26 9.41 0.34
CA SER A 233 6.87 9.58 -0.99
C SER A 233 5.96 9.52 -2.23
N THR A 234 4.80 10.19 -2.21
CA THR A 234 4.22 10.77 -3.43
C THR A 234 5.24 11.67 -4.15
N ASP A 235 6.17 12.26 -3.42
CA ASP A 235 7.20 13.16 -3.94
C ASP A 235 7.99 12.61 -5.13
N HIS A 236 8.25 11.31 -5.18
CA HIS A 236 9.01 10.73 -6.30
C HIS A 236 8.20 10.68 -7.58
N ARG A 237 6.90 10.37 -7.52
CA ARG A 237 6.04 10.29 -8.72
C ARG A 237 5.67 11.68 -9.21
N ASP A 238 5.40 12.62 -8.32
CA ASP A 238 5.15 14.03 -8.67
C ASP A 238 6.37 14.63 -9.37
N THR A 239 7.58 14.38 -8.87
CA THR A 239 8.84 14.79 -9.50
C THR A 239 8.98 14.19 -10.92
N VAL A 240 8.63 12.90 -11.09
CA VAL A 240 8.67 12.25 -12.41
C VAL A 240 7.63 12.87 -13.34
N GLN A 241 6.41 13.11 -12.89
CA GLN A 241 5.35 13.73 -13.71
C GLN A 241 5.72 15.16 -14.14
N GLN A 242 6.29 15.96 -13.23
CA GLN A 242 6.82 17.28 -13.58
C GLN A 242 7.92 17.19 -14.64
N ALA A 243 8.87 16.28 -14.47
CA ALA A 243 9.95 16.06 -15.44
C ALA A 243 9.43 15.58 -16.81
N VAL A 244 8.40 14.72 -16.82
CA VAL A 244 7.71 14.31 -18.06
C VAL A 244 7.15 15.52 -18.80
N GLY A 245 6.46 16.43 -18.10
CA GLY A 245 5.96 17.66 -18.71
C GLY A 245 7.06 18.53 -19.29
N VAL A 246 8.15 18.73 -18.56
CA VAL A 246 9.32 19.51 -19.03
C VAL A 246 9.97 18.83 -20.23
N LEU A 247 10.19 17.51 -20.18
CA LEU A 247 10.85 16.75 -21.25
C LEU A 247 10.00 16.72 -22.53
N SER A 248 8.68 16.51 -22.39
CA SER A 248 7.72 16.54 -23.51
C SER A 248 7.82 17.83 -24.32
N VAL A 249 7.85 18.97 -23.62
CA VAL A 249 8.01 20.29 -24.29
C VAL A 249 9.42 20.45 -24.88
N ARG A 250 10.47 20.04 -24.16
CA ARG A 250 11.86 20.20 -24.61
C ARG A 250 12.19 19.36 -25.85
N VAL A 251 11.69 18.12 -25.89
CA VAL A 251 11.95 17.16 -27.00
C VAL A 251 10.88 17.25 -28.08
N GLY A 252 9.71 17.84 -27.79
CA GLY A 252 8.60 17.93 -28.74
C GLY A 252 7.89 16.59 -28.96
N CYS A 253 7.82 15.75 -27.93
CA CYS A 253 7.17 14.43 -27.96
C CYS A 253 5.92 14.37 -27.07
N GLY A 254 5.15 13.28 -27.20
CA GLY A 254 3.99 13.02 -26.33
C GLY A 254 4.40 12.78 -24.87
N ILE A 255 3.43 12.91 -23.95
CA ILE A 255 3.63 12.66 -22.50
C ILE A 255 4.10 11.21 -22.27
N ASP A 256 3.47 10.25 -22.95
CA ASP A 256 3.84 8.83 -22.83
C ASP A 256 5.24 8.54 -23.36
N ASP A 257 5.64 9.17 -24.46
CA ASP A 257 6.98 9.06 -25.01
C ASP A 257 8.02 9.68 -24.06
N ALA A 258 7.73 10.85 -23.48
CA ALA A 258 8.60 11.50 -22.51
C ALA A 258 8.79 10.62 -21.25
N LEU A 259 7.74 9.99 -20.77
CA LEU A 259 7.81 9.04 -19.66
C LEU A 259 8.65 7.81 -20.03
N ALA A 260 8.46 7.26 -21.25
CA ALA A 260 9.25 6.14 -21.75
C ALA A 260 10.75 6.48 -21.85
N LEU A 261 11.09 7.69 -22.29
CA LEU A 261 12.47 8.18 -22.32
C LEU A 261 13.09 8.26 -20.92
N ILE A 262 12.36 8.78 -19.93
CA ILE A 262 12.83 8.83 -18.54
C ILE A 262 13.09 7.42 -18.00
N LYS A 263 12.17 6.49 -18.23
CA LYS A 263 12.31 5.10 -17.83
C LYS A 263 13.51 4.41 -18.48
N ALA A 264 13.63 4.54 -19.80
CA ALA A 264 14.74 3.98 -20.55
C ALA A 264 16.10 4.53 -20.08
N ARG A 265 16.16 5.83 -19.79
CA ARG A 265 17.38 6.45 -19.26
C ARG A 265 17.71 5.98 -17.85
N ALA A 266 16.71 5.86 -16.97
CA ALA A 266 16.90 5.34 -15.62
C ALA A 266 17.46 3.91 -15.65
N PHE A 267 16.92 3.09 -16.53
CA PHE A 267 17.42 1.73 -16.76
C PHE A 267 18.86 1.70 -17.30
N ALA A 268 19.18 2.52 -18.32
CA ALA A 268 20.51 2.59 -18.92
C ALA A 268 21.59 3.12 -17.96
N ASP A 269 21.23 4.06 -17.09
CA ASP A 269 22.14 4.66 -16.10
C ASP A 269 22.16 3.90 -14.75
N GLU A 270 21.47 2.74 -14.66
CA GLU A 270 21.33 1.94 -13.43
C GLU A 270 20.90 2.79 -12.21
N THR A 271 19.97 3.72 -12.45
CA THR A 271 19.49 4.66 -11.42
C THR A 271 17.97 4.71 -11.36
N THR A 272 17.42 5.46 -10.39
CA THR A 272 15.96 5.59 -10.25
C THR A 272 15.38 6.61 -11.23
N THR A 273 14.11 6.41 -11.64
CA THR A 273 13.36 7.40 -12.44
C THR A 273 13.29 8.76 -11.74
N ALA A 274 13.23 8.80 -10.42
CA ALA A 274 13.25 10.02 -9.62
C ALA A 274 14.60 10.77 -9.72
N ALA A 275 15.72 10.05 -9.80
CA ALA A 275 17.04 10.66 -9.98
C ALA A 275 17.15 11.31 -11.38
N ILE A 276 16.70 10.61 -12.43
CA ILE A 276 16.63 11.16 -13.79
C ILE A 276 15.69 12.37 -13.83
N ALA A 277 14.51 12.26 -13.24
CA ALA A 277 13.55 13.36 -13.19
C ALA A 277 14.12 14.63 -12.53
N ARG A 278 14.83 14.48 -11.41
CA ARG A 278 15.52 15.62 -10.77
C ARG A 278 16.57 16.25 -11.67
N ARG A 279 17.35 15.45 -12.42
CA ARG A 279 18.33 15.96 -13.40
C ARG A 279 17.65 16.78 -14.49
N ILE A 280 16.51 16.30 -15.03
CA ILE A 280 15.71 17.03 -16.03
C ILE A 280 15.24 18.38 -15.47
N LEU A 281 14.66 18.38 -14.26
CA LEU A 281 14.15 19.59 -13.60
C LEU A 281 15.25 20.58 -13.27
N ASN A 282 16.45 20.10 -12.96
CA ASN A 282 17.65 20.93 -12.73
C ASN A 282 18.31 21.43 -14.03
N GLY A 283 17.76 21.08 -15.21
CA GLY A 283 18.23 21.59 -16.49
C GLY A 283 19.37 20.83 -17.12
N ASP A 284 19.59 19.54 -16.76
CA ASP A 284 20.62 18.71 -17.37
C ASP A 284 20.38 18.62 -18.90
N PRO A 285 21.36 19.00 -19.73
CA PRO A 285 21.21 19.04 -21.19
C PRO A 285 21.33 17.66 -21.85
N TYR A 286 21.77 16.64 -21.13
CA TYR A 286 22.08 15.30 -21.70
C TYR A 286 20.94 14.28 -21.55
N LEU A 287 19.71 14.77 -21.50
CA LEU A 287 18.50 13.94 -21.48
C LEU A 287 17.60 14.27 -22.64
#